data_c8d3d784dd3cb50e322bbf9c0ddfa6e0
#
_entry.id   c8d3d784dd3cb50e322bbf9c0ddfa6e0
#
_cell.length_a   1.000
_cell.length_b   1.000
_cell.length_c   1.000
_cell.angle_alpha   90.00
_cell.angle_beta   90.00
_cell.angle_gamma   90.00
#
_symmetry.space_group_name_H-M   'P 1'
#
loop_
_entity.id
_entity.type
_entity.pdbx_description
1 polymer ?
#
loop_
_entity_poly.entity_id
_entity_poly.type
_entity_poly.pdbx_seq_one_letter_code
_entity_poly.pdbx_strand_id
1 'polypeptide(L)'
;MAGIRIRDIAIYHPSNKIGNDFYIKHFDDRGIEIRGLLAALGRETRYSIDNEDENALTMGFEAASNVLEQAGLAGEDIDLIAFSSQTPEYIIPTNSVIMHRLINGAARTICIDSNANCIGMTAAFEQVSRQMMANPRIRRALVIGSDHILPHTDRNNPVYYAGFGDAAAAVILERDENAVGLIDAIYQTDTCVLYNSVFPAEGLAKLGTKGVAPGEFNVEFTPFDDSICVEAAVESIKTLFADSGIAPESIKAACFSQLSLPNILSVAEKVGIDSSVAVYVGDEFGYTSTSSPFIALHKAVSTGQIERGDKVLFWTVGGGMQNIAVVIEY
;
A
#
# COMPACT_ATOMS: atom_id res chain seq x y z
N MET A 1 -20.48 17.32 10.68
CA MET A 1 -19.74 16.27 11.41
C MET A 1 -18.26 16.59 11.20
N ALA A 2 -17.42 16.36 12.21
CA ALA A 2 -15.97 16.56 12.04
C ALA A 2 -15.43 15.67 10.93
N GLY A 3 -14.61 16.20 10.07
CA GLY A 3 -13.88 15.41 9.08
C GLY A 3 -12.70 14.66 9.70
N ILE A 4 -12.22 13.66 9.00
CA ILE A 4 -11.01 12.92 9.36
C ILE A 4 -9.98 13.15 8.26
N ARG A 5 -9.03 14.01 8.57
CA ARG A 5 -7.97 14.37 7.61
C ARG A 5 -6.70 13.58 7.82
N ILE A 6 -5.92 13.44 6.79
CA ILE A 6 -4.50 13.08 6.92
C ILE A 6 -3.77 14.31 7.47
N ARG A 7 -3.28 14.23 8.71
CA ARG A 7 -2.49 15.29 9.32
C ARG A 7 -1.08 15.33 8.73
N ASP A 8 -0.39 14.20 8.78
CA ASP A 8 0.99 14.02 8.31
C ASP A 8 1.16 12.66 7.67
N ILE A 9 2.18 12.53 6.82
CA ILE A 9 2.59 11.31 6.14
C ILE A 9 4.09 11.20 6.12
N ALA A 10 4.63 10.02 6.40
CA ALA A 10 6.04 9.70 6.22
C ALA A 10 6.21 8.29 5.64
N ILE A 11 7.37 8.05 5.08
CA ILE A 11 7.76 6.76 4.52
C ILE A 11 9.10 6.31 5.09
N TYR A 12 9.37 5.02 4.94
CA TYR A 12 10.69 4.44 5.16
C TYR A 12 11.00 3.42 4.06
N HIS A 13 12.25 3.31 3.70
CA HIS A 13 12.78 2.27 2.82
C HIS A 13 14.18 1.85 3.27
N PRO A 14 14.61 0.60 3.03
CA PRO A 14 15.97 0.16 3.28
C PRO A 14 17.00 1.00 2.54
N SER A 15 18.24 0.98 2.98
CA SER A 15 19.32 1.74 2.34
C SER A 15 19.80 1.13 1.01
N ASN A 16 19.57 -0.17 0.81
CA ASN A 16 20.06 -0.90 -0.36
C ASN A 16 19.17 -0.64 -1.58
N LYS A 17 19.63 0.25 -2.47
CA LYS A 17 18.96 0.58 -3.74
C LYS A 17 19.53 -0.25 -4.88
N ILE A 18 18.69 -1.03 -5.56
CA ILE A 18 19.07 -1.97 -6.60
C ILE A 18 18.53 -1.50 -7.96
N GLY A 19 19.40 -1.37 -8.95
CA GLY A 19 19.03 -1.02 -10.33
C GLY A 19 18.65 -2.24 -11.17
N ASN A 20 18.09 -1.99 -12.34
CA ASN A 20 17.65 -3.02 -13.29
C ASN A 20 18.79 -3.97 -13.72
N ASP A 21 20.03 -3.47 -13.83
CA ASP A 21 21.17 -4.28 -14.29
C ASP A 21 21.41 -5.53 -13.43
N PHE A 22 21.18 -5.43 -12.11
CA PHE A 22 21.28 -6.57 -11.20
C PHE A 22 20.28 -7.67 -11.57
N TYR A 23 19.02 -7.30 -11.78
CA TYR A 23 17.95 -8.26 -12.11
C TYR A 23 18.09 -8.80 -13.52
N ILE A 24 18.46 -7.94 -14.48
CA ILE A 24 18.75 -8.35 -15.86
C ILE A 24 19.84 -9.43 -15.86
N LYS A 25 20.95 -9.17 -15.17
CA LYS A 25 22.02 -10.17 -15.05
C LYS A 25 21.54 -11.47 -14.40
N HIS A 26 20.77 -11.37 -13.30
CA HIS A 26 20.23 -12.54 -12.58
C HIS A 26 19.40 -13.44 -13.50
N PHE A 27 18.55 -12.84 -14.34
CA PHE A 27 17.67 -13.58 -15.24
C PHE A 27 18.37 -14.01 -16.54
N ASP A 28 19.27 -13.21 -17.10
CA ASP A 28 20.11 -13.58 -18.25
C ASP A 28 20.94 -14.84 -17.92
N ASP A 29 21.52 -14.93 -16.74
CA ASP A 29 22.27 -16.12 -16.26
C ASP A 29 21.40 -17.40 -16.20
N ARG A 30 20.06 -17.24 -16.26
CA ARG A 30 19.05 -18.31 -16.27
C ARG A 30 18.36 -18.50 -17.63
N GLY A 31 18.77 -17.73 -18.63
CA GLY A 31 18.17 -17.77 -19.97
C GLY A 31 16.77 -17.13 -20.05
N ILE A 32 16.43 -16.25 -19.10
CA ILE A 32 15.14 -15.54 -19.06
C ILE A 32 15.36 -14.06 -19.42
N GLU A 33 14.69 -13.59 -20.46
CA GLU A 33 14.73 -12.19 -20.88
C GLU A 33 13.67 -11.38 -20.10
N ILE A 34 14.07 -10.29 -19.44
CA ILE A 34 13.17 -9.46 -18.63
C ILE A 34 13.20 -7.96 -18.96
N ARG A 35 14.03 -7.49 -19.91
CA ARG A 35 14.12 -6.05 -20.25
C ARG A 35 12.79 -5.51 -20.73
N GLY A 36 12.09 -6.31 -21.54
CA GLY A 36 10.75 -5.97 -22.02
C GLY A 36 9.75 -5.85 -20.86
N LEU A 37 9.80 -6.77 -19.90
CA LEU A 37 8.95 -6.71 -18.68
C LEU A 37 9.25 -5.47 -17.85
N LEU A 38 10.53 -5.19 -17.55
CA LEU A 38 10.91 -4.03 -16.74
C LEU A 38 10.51 -2.70 -17.39
N ALA A 39 10.68 -2.61 -18.72
CA ALA A 39 10.24 -1.44 -19.48
C ALA A 39 8.71 -1.30 -19.48
N ALA A 40 7.98 -2.40 -19.66
CA ALA A 40 6.52 -2.41 -19.62
C ALA A 40 5.98 -2.03 -18.22
N LEU A 41 6.63 -2.44 -17.15
CA LEU A 41 6.27 -2.06 -15.80
C LEU A 41 6.72 -0.64 -15.43
N GLY A 42 7.63 -0.03 -16.20
CA GLY A 42 8.23 1.28 -15.90
C GLY A 42 9.21 1.25 -14.73
N ARG A 43 9.95 0.14 -14.53
CA ARG A 43 10.90 -0.03 -13.43
C ARG A 43 12.30 0.49 -13.80
N GLU A 44 12.94 1.21 -12.86
CA GLU A 44 14.35 1.61 -12.96
C GLU A 44 15.15 1.09 -11.78
N THR A 45 14.67 1.35 -10.56
CA THR A 45 15.30 0.92 -9.32
C THR A 45 14.23 0.37 -8.34
N ARG A 46 14.67 -0.25 -7.25
CA ARG A 46 13.88 -0.57 -6.05
C ARG A 46 14.80 -0.67 -4.85
N TYR A 47 14.20 -0.51 -3.69
CA TYR A 47 14.86 -0.75 -2.43
C TYR A 47 14.60 -2.18 -1.99
N SER A 48 15.56 -2.82 -1.34
CA SER A 48 15.41 -4.19 -0.85
C SER A 48 16.18 -4.36 0.45
N ILE A 49 15.57 -5.03 1.41
CA ILE A 49 16.25 -5.45 2.64
C ILE A 49 17.37 -6.42 2.27
N ASP A 50 18.57 -6.17 2.79
CA ASP A 50 19.76 -6.98 2.57
C ASP A 50 20.47 -7.41 3.88
N ASN A 51 19.78 -7.27 5.00
CA ASN A 51 20.26 -7.58 6.35
C ASN A 51 19.21 -8.38 7.14
N GLU A 52 19.58 -8.89 8.30
CA GLU A 52 18.71 -9.72 9.17
C GLU A 52 17.94 -8.88 10.21
N ASP A 53 18.21 -7.59 10.33
CA ASP A 53 17.63 -6.71 11.35
C ASP A 53 16.36 -6.00 10.85
N GLU A 54 16.17 -5.91 9.53
CA GLU A 54 15.02 -5.28 8.92
C GLU A 54 13.96 -6.30 8.48
N ASN A 55 12.70 -5.93 8.63
CA ASN A 55 11.51 -6.68 8.20
C ASN A 55 10.29 -5.74 8.08
N ALA A 56 9.12 -6.28 7.77
CA ALA A 56 7.90 -5.47 7.63
C ALA A 56 7.58 -4.67 8.91
N LEU A 57 7.80 -5.23 10.10
CA LEU A 57 7.53 -4.54 11.36
C LEU A 57 8.50 -3.40 11.61
N THR A 58 9.80 -3.62 11.40
CA THR A 58 10.84 -2.59 11.63
C THR A 58 10.74 -1.46 10.63
N MET A 59 10.49 -1.74 9.33
CA MET A 59 10.19 -0.70 8.34
C MET A 59 8.97 0.13 8.73
N GLY A 60 7.89 -0.54 9.19
CA GLY A 60 6.69 0.12 9.68
C GLY A 60 6.97 0.99 10.91
N PHE A 61 7.86 0.57 11.81
CA PHE A 61 8.28 1.35 12.97
C PHE A 61 9.05 2.62 12.58
N GLU A 62 9.97 2.51 11.65
CA GLU A 62 10.71 3.68 11.16
C GLU A 62 9.77 4.70 10.48
N ALA A 63 8.85 4.24 9.62
CA ALA A 63 7.85 5.13 9.01
C ALA A 63 6.94 5.78 10.07
N ALA A 64 6.53 5.02 11.10
CA ALA A 64 5.72 5.51 12.21
C ALA A 64 6.48 6.54 13.07
N SER A 65 7.75 6.28 13.36
CA SER A 65 8.62 7.19 14.11
C SER A 65 8.81 8.51 13.36
N ASN A 66 9.09 8.42 12.07
CA ASN A 66 9.25 9.60 11.20
C ASN A 66 8.00 10.48 11.17
N VAL A 67 6.81 9.87 11.02
CA VAL A 67 5.56 10.64 10.96
C VAL A 67 5.18 11.25 12.32
N LEU A 68 5.48 10.57 13.43
CA LEU A 68 5.26 11.09 14.78
C LEU A 68 6.19 12.28 15.06
N GLU A 69 7.48 12.16 14.72
CA GLU A 69 8.44 13.25 14.85
C GLU A 69 8.04 14.47 14.01
N GLN A 70 7.69 14.25 12.75
CA GLN A 70 7.22 15.30 11.83
C GLN A 70 5.99 16.01 12.36
N ALA A 71 5.05 15.27 12.95
CA ALA A 71 3.82 15.81 13.55
C ALA A 71 4.04 16.49 14.91
N GLY A 72 5.21 16.31 15.54
CA GLY A 72 5.46 16.74 16.91
C GLY A 72 4.60 16.03 17.94
N LEU A 73 4.31 14.74 17.72
CA LEU A 73 3.48 13.89 18.57
C LEU A 73 4.30 12.78 19.22
N ALA A 74 3.87 12.38 20.42
CA ALA A 74 4.35 11.19 21.09
C ALA A 74 3.39 10.00 20.84
N GLY A 75 3.86 8.77 21.07
CA GLY A 75 3.00 7.59 20.91
C GLY A 75 1.77 7.61 21.82
N GLU A 76 1.87 8.25 23.00
CA GLU A 76 0.74 8.41 23.94
C GLU A 76 -0.37 9.34 23.42
N ASP A 77 -0.11 10.13 22.37
CA ASP A 77 -1.10 10.97 21.69
C ASP A 77 -1.98 10.19 20.70
N ILE A 78 -1.66 8.93 20.44
CA ILE A 78 -2.33 8.08 19.46
C ILE A 78 -3.40 7.22 20.15
N ASP A 79 -4.64 7.36 19.72
CA ASP A 79 -5.79 6.62 20.26
C ASP A 79 -6.03 5.28 19.57
N LEU A 80 -5.54 5.13 18.31
CA LEU A 80 -5.68 3.90 17.52
C LEU A 80 -4.45 3.69 16.65
N ILE A 81 -3.93 2.47 16.64
CA ILE A 81 -2.89 1.98 15.74
C ILE A 81 -3.50 0.91 14.84
N ALA A 82 -3.46 1.11 13.53
CA ALA A 82 -3.81 0.12 12.53
C ALA A 82 -2.55 -0.25 11.73
N PHE A 83 -2.15 -1.51 11.79
CA PHE A 83 -1.02 -2.04 11.02
C PHE A 83 -1.54 -2.93 9.90
N SER A 84 -1.30 -2.54 8.65
CA SER A 84 -1.71 -3.30 7.48
C SER A 84 -0.52 -4.01 6.85
N SER A 85 -0.60 -5.33 6.76
CA SER A 85 0.40 -6.17 6.11
C SER A 85 -0.20 -7.49 5.63
N GLN A 86 0.23 -7.96 4.46
CA GLN A 86 0.00 -9.34 4.01
C GLN A 86 1.17 -10.27 4.40
N THR A 87 2.29 -9.69 4.83
CA THR A 87 3.48 -10.39 5.32
C THR A 87 3.87 -9.89 6.71
N PRO A 88 2.95 -9.96 7.71
CA PRO A 88 3.26 -9.51 9.05
C PRO A 88 4.43 -10.31 9.63
N GLU A 89 5.30 -9.66 10.41
CA GLU A 89 6.41 -10.35 11.08
C GLU A 89 5.90 -11.42 12.07
N TYR A 90 4.82 -11.09 12.79
CA TYR A 90 4.17 -12.02 13.72
C TYR A 90 2.66 -12.04 13.50
N ILE A 91 2.06 -13.22 13.68
CA ILE A 91 0.61 -13.36 13.78
C ILE A 91 0.17 -13.15 15.23
N ILE A 92 0.97 -13.60 16.22
CA ILE A 92 0.73 -13.48 17.65
C ILE A 92 2.07 -13.19 18.35
N PRO A 93 2.19 -12.05 19.09
CA PRO A 93 1.25 -10.94 19.14
C PRO A 93 1.16 -10.21 17.80
N THR A 94 0.08 -9.44 17.60
CA THR A 94 -0.10 -8.63 16.37
C THR A 94 0.94 -7.52 16.26
N ASN A 95 1.29 -7.13 15.04
CA ASN A 95 2.28 -6.07 14.80
C ASN A 95 1.86 -4.73 15.41
N SER A 96 0.56 -4.40 15.42
CA SER A 96 0.03 -3.19 16.05
C SER A 96 0.25 -3.15 17.58
N VAL A 97 0.16 -4.31 18.26
CA VAL A 97 0.45 -4.40 19.70
C VAL A 97 1.95 -4.25 19.97
N ILE A 98 2.80 -4.81 19.11
CA ILE A 98 4.25 -4.60 19.20
C ILE A 98 4.57 -3.13 18.91
N MET A 99 3.97 -2.55 17.88
CA MET A 99 4.11 -1.14 17.53
C MET A 99 3.74 -0.22 18.70
N HIS A 100 2.61 -0.51 19.39
CA HIS A 100 2.20 0.22 20.59
C HIS A 100 3.32 0.25 21.64
N ARG A 101 4.00 -0.88 21.88
CA ARG A 101 5.14 -0.95 22.80
C ARG A 101 6.32 -0.12 22.32
N LEU A 102 6.62 -0.19 21.01
CA LEU A 102 7.78 0.50 20.42
C LEU A 102 7.64 2.03 20.46
N ILE A 103 6.44 2.56 20.20
CA ILE A 103 6.18 4.01 20.23
C ILE A 103 5.78 4.51 21.63
N ASN A 104 5.77 3.66 22.66
CA ASN A 104 5.28 3.99 24.00
C ASN A 104 3.83 4.50 24.01
N GLY A 105 2.92 3.76 23.36
CA GLY A 105 1.51 4.11 23.27
C GLY A 105 0.80 4.13 24.63
N ALA A 106 -0.30 4.88 24.72
CA ALA A 106 -1.11 4.99 25.93
C ALA A 106 -1.89 3.70 26.20
N ALA A 107 -2.19 3.40 27.46
CA ALA A 107 -2.88 2.16 27.87
C ALA A 107 -4.31 2.00 27.26
N ARG A 108 -4.88 3.05 26.68
CA ARG A 108 -6.20 3.03 26.04
C ARG A 108 -6.15 2.96 24.52
N THR A 109 -4.96 2.95 23.92
CA THR A 109 -4.79 2.87 22.48
C THR A 109 -5.38 1.56 21.94
N ILE A 110 -6.23 1.67 20.94
CA ILE A 110 -6.77 0.52 20.21
C ILE A 110 -5.71 0.02 19.23
N CYS A 111 -5.44 -1.28 19.24
CA CYS A 111 -4.46 -1.90 18.33
C CYS A 111 -5.15 -2.92 17.45
N ILE A 112 -5.05 -2.77 16.13
CA ILE A 112 -5.61 -3.68 15.12
C ILE A 112 -4.60 -3.96 14.02
N ASP A 113 -4.45 -5.23 13.66
CA ASP A 113 -3.82 -5.64 12.41
C ASP A 113 -4.88 -5.86 11.35
N SER A 114 -4.56 -5.51 10.12
CA SER A 114 -5.42 -5.66 8.95
C SER A 114 -4.65 -6.34 7.83
N ASN A 115 -5.26 -7.34 7.22
CA ASN A 115 -4.78 -7.91 5.97
C ASN A 115 -5.91 -7.89 4.93
N ALA A 116 -5.73 -7.08 3.91
CA ALA A 116 -6.55 -7.08 2.71
C ALA A 116 -5.63 -7.05 1.47
N ASN A 117 -4.53 -7.81 1.52
CA ASN A 117 -3.51 -7.85 0.48
C ASN A 117 -3.00 -6.43 0.12
N CYS A 118 -2.79 -6.17 -1.17
CA CYS A 118 -2.26 -4.89 -1.64
C CYS A 118 -3.20 -3.69 -1.39
N ILE A 119 -4.51 -3.91 -1.18
CA ILE A 119 -5.44 -2.83 -0.82
C ILE A 119 -5.42 -2.49 0.67
N GLY A 120 -4.69 -3.25 1.47
CA GLY A 120 -4.81 -3.29 2.93
C GLY A 120 -4.65 -1.94 3.60
N MET A 121 -3.64 -1.12 3.27
CA MET A 121 -3.46 0.19 3.90
C MET A 121 -4.56 1.18 3.49
N THR A 122 -5.02 1.14 2.23
CA THR A 122 -6.13 1.99 1.76
C THR A 122 -7.44 1.61 2.43
N ALA A 123 -7.69 0.30 2.58
CA ALA A 123 -8.85 -0.21 3.31
C ALA A 123 -8.78 0.14 4.81
N ALA A 124 -7.61 -0.02 5.44
CA ALA A 124 -7.40 0.36 6.84
C ALA A 124 -7.61 1.87 7.05
N PHE A 125 -7.09 2.70 6.14
CA PHE A 125 -7.31 4.14 6.15
C PHE A 125 -8.82 4.48 6.13
N GLU A 126 -9.56 3.89 5.21
CA GLU A 126 -11.01 4.11 5.08
C GLU A 126 -11.78 3.64 6.32
N GLN A 127 -11.53 2.40 6.76
CA GLN A 127 -12.22 1.80 7.92
C GLN A 127 -11.92 2.57 9.21
N VAL A 128 -10.64 2.95 9.45
CA VAL A 128 -10.25 3.74 10.61
C VAL A 128 -10.89 5.14 10.55
N SER A 129 -10.94 5.77 9.38
CA SER A 129 -11.62 7.06 9.21
C SER A 129 -13.09 6.96 9.59
N ARG A 130 -13.81 5.94 9.14
CA ARG A 130 -15.22 5.71 9.52
C ARG A 130 -15.38 5.39 11.01
N GLN A 131 -14.47 4.61 11.58
CA GLN A 131 -14.47 4.33 13.01
C GLN A 131 -14.25 5.61 13.83
N MET A 132 -13.34 6.47 13.40
CA MET A 132 -13.12 7.78 14.01
C MET A 132 -14.36 8.69 13.89
N MET A 133 -15.03 8.70 12.73
CA MET A 133 -16.29 9.45 12.56
C MET A 133 -17.36 8.98 13.55
N ALA A 134 -17.48 7.69 13.76
CA ALA A 134 -18.48 7.09 14.67
C ALA A 134 -18.10 7.20 16.15
N ASN A 135 -16.81 7.25 16.49
CA ASN A 135 -16.32 7.28 17.87
C ASN A 135 -15.49 8.54 18.15
N PRO A 136 -16.07 9.58 18.78
CA PRO A 136 -15.38 10.84 19.06
C PRO A 136 -14.22 10.73 20.08
N ARG A 137 -14.06 9.59 20.74
CA ARG A 137 -12.93 9.33 21.63
C ARG A 137 -11.65 9.03 20.87
N ILE A 138 -11.75 8.61 19.61
CA ILE A 138 -10.59 8.41 18.73
C ILE A 138 -10.34 9.74 18.03
N ARG A 139 -9.36 10.48 18.52
CA ARG A 139 -9.01 11.81 18.00
C ARG A 139 -7.87 11.73 17.00
N ARG A 140 -6.93 10.81 17.24
CA ARG A 140 -5.79 10.56 16.35
C ARG A 140 -5.58 9.07 16.16
N ALA A 141 -5.35 8.68 14.94
CA ALA A 141 -5.00 7.32 14.59
C ALA A 141 -3.72 7.28 13.76
N LEU A 142 -2.91 6.27 13.98
CA LEU A 142 -1.72 5.95 13.20
C LEU A 142 -2.06 4.76 12.31
N VAL A 143 -2.05 4.94 11.00
CA VAL A 143 -2.26 3.87 10.02
C VAL A 143 -0.95 3.61 9.31
N ILE A 144 -0.49 2.36 9.36
CA ILE A 144 0.81 1.91 8.84
C ILE A 144 0.54 0.85 7.78
N GLY A 145 1.25 0.94 6.66
CA GLY A 145 1.29 -0.09 5.62
C GLY A 145 2.73 -0.53 5.39
N SER A 146 3.01 -1.82 5.54
CA SER A 146 4.36 -2.37 5.36
C SER A 146 4.31 -3.83 5.00
N ASP A 147 4.96 -4.20 3.89
CA ASP A 147 5.13 -5.58 3.45
C ASP A 147 6.60 -5.86 3.16
N HIS A 148 7.04 -7.08 3.46
CA HIS A 148 8.33 -7.63 3.07
C HIS A 148 8.08 -8.95 2.33
N ILE A 149 7.74 -8.85 1.03
CA ILE A 149 7.31 -10.00 0.22
C ILE A 149 8.49 -10.78 -0.38
N LEU A 150 9.63 -10.13 -0.59
CA LEU A 150 10.76 -10.70 -1.32
C LEU A 150 11.31 -12.01 -0.73
N PRO A 151 11.41 -12.23 0.60
CA PRO A 151 11.83 -13.52 1.17
C PRO A 151 10.91 -14.69 0.83
N HIS A 152 9.66 -14.38 0.48
CA HIS A 152 8.61 -15.35 0.16
C HIS A 152 8.42 -15.52 -1.35
N THR A 153 9.32 -15.00 -2.17
CA THR A 153 9.21 -15.09 -3.64
C THR A 153 10.15 -16.15 -4.21
N ASP A 154 9.70 -16.82 -5.26
CA ASP A 154 10.61 -17.58 -6.12
C ASP A 154 11.48 -16.59 -6.91
N ARG A 155 12.80 -16.68 -6.72
CA ARG A 155 13.77 -15.82 -7.44
C ARG A 155 13.82 -16.08 -8.95
N ASN A 156 13.13 -17.12 -9.44
CA ASN A 156 12.93 -17.36 -10.87
C ASN A 156 11.65 -16.72 -11.40
N ASN A 157 10.80 -16.17 -10.53
CA ASN A 157 9.61 -15.42 -10.95
C ASN A 157 9.98 -13.95 -11.20
N PRO A 158 10.03 -13.48 -12.47
CA PRO A 158 10.49 -12.13 -12.77
C PRO A 158 9.50 -11.05 -12.33
N VAL A 159 8.19 -11.36 -12.26
CA VAL A 159 7.17 -10.40 -11.86
C VAL A 159 7.35 -9.99 -10.40
N TYR A 160 7.54 -10.96 -9.51
CA TYR A 160 7.76 -10.68 -8.09
C TYR A 160 9.20 -10.24 -7.82
N TYR A 161 10.18 -11.07 -8.20
CA TYR A 161 11.56 -10.83 -7.80
C TYR A 161 12.16 -9.56 -8.40
N ALA A 162 11.85 -9.24 -9.67
CA ALA A 162 12.32 -8.02 -10.31
C ALA A 162 11.32 -6.86 -10.31
N GLY A 163 10.07 -7.09 -9.93
CA GLY A 163 9.02 -6.06 -9.95
C GLY A 163 8.74 -5.41 -8.60
N PHE A 164 8.95 -6.14 -7.49
CA PHE A 164 8.66 -5.66 -6.14
C PHE A 164 9.86 -4.97 -5.49
N GLY A 165 9.57 -4.14 -4.48
CA GLY A 165 10.55 -3.52 -3.61
C GLY A 165 10.00 -3.36 -2.20
N ASP A 166 10.87 -3.05 -1.25
CA ASP A 166 10.57 -2.95 0.17
C ASP A 166 10.49 -1.48 0.58
N ALA A 167 9.32 -1.08 1.10
CA ALA A 167 9.12 0.22 1.74
C ALA A 167 7.85 0.21 2.57
N ALA A 168 7.83 1.05 3.60
CA ALA A 168 6.68 1.29 4.45
C ALA A 168 6.18 2.73 4.33
N ALA A 169 4.89 2.92 4.60
CA ALA A 169 4.28 4.22 4.75
C ALA A 169 3.48 4.29 6.06
N ALA A 170 3.45 5.47 6.68
CA ALA A 170 2.64 5.74 7.85
C ALA A 170 1.95 7.09 7.71
N VAL A 171 0.68 7.15 8.11
CA VAL A 171 -0.11 8.39 8.14
C VAL A 171 -0.71 8.58 9.52
N ILE A 172 -0.77 9.85 9.97
CA ILE A 172 -1.55 10.25 11.13
C ILE A 172 -2.87 10.81 10.64
N LEU A 173 -3.95 10.16 11.05
CA LEU A 173 -5.31 10.66 10.87
C LEU A 173 -5.69 11.50 12.06
N GLU A 174 -6.31 12.64 11.83
CA GLU A 174 -6.76 13.55 12.89
C GLU A 174 -8.20 13.99 12.66
N ARG A 175 -8.98 13.96 13.73
CA ARG A 175 -10.32 14.57 13.75
C ARG A 175 -10.20 16.08 13.75
N ASP A 176 -10.80 16.73 12.76
CA ASP A 176 -10.81 18.18 12.62
C ASP A 176 -12.23 18.67 12.27
N GLU A 177 -12.77 19.62 13.05
CA GLU A 177 -14.10 20.17 12.83
C GLU A 177 -14.18 21.04 11.55
N ASN A 178 -13.02 21.49 11.03
CA ASN A 178 -12.94 22.37 9.88
C ASN A 178 -12.49 21.64 8.59
N ALA A 179 -12.14 20.36 8.68
CA ALA A 179 -11.71 19.55 7.54
C ALA A 179 -12.88 18.73 6.98
N VAL A 180 -12.75 18.37 5.70
CA VAL A 180 -13.59 17.35 5.06
C VAL A 180 -12.97 15.98 5.22
N GLY A 181 -11.72 15.79 4.76
CA GLY A 181 -10.98 14.55 4.83
C GLY A 181 -11.58 13.47 3.94
N LEU A 182 -11.95 12.30 4.51
CA LEU A 182 -12.60 11.23 3.75
C LEU A 182 -13.94 11.72 3.21
N ILE A 183 -14.09 11.74 1.87
CA ILE A 183 -15.33 12.10 1.18
C ILE A 183 -16.17 10.84 0.97
N ASP A 184 -15.65 9.88 0.21
CA ASP A 184 -16.35 8.62 -0.05
C ASP A 184 -15.38 7.51 -0.47
N ALA A 185 -15.88 6.27 -0.44
CA ALA A 185 -15.13 5.08 -0.85
C ALA A 185 -16.08 4.01 -1.41
N ILE A 186 -15.59 3.26 -2.39
CA ILE A 186 -16.31 2.13 -2.96
C ILE A 186 -15.39 0.90 -3.03
N TYR A 187 -15.95 -0.26 -2.67
CA TYR A 187 -15.28 -1.55 -2.78
C TYR A 187 -15.94 -2.38 -3.88
N GLN A 188 -15.12 -3.15 -4.58
CA GLN A 188 -15.59 -4.16 -5.51
C GLN A 188 -14.77 -5.44 -5.32
N THR A 189 -15.47 -6.58 -5.27
CA THR A 189 -14.85 -7.90 -5.15
C THR A 189 -15.30 -8.77 -6.31
N ASP A 190 -14.33 -9.32 -7.03
CA ASP A 190 -14.54 -10.32 -8.08
C ASP A 190 -13.57 -11.49 -7.84
N THR A 191 -14.08 -12.70 -7.81
CA THR A 191 -13.30 -13.89 -7.51
C THR A 191 -12.85 -14.67 -8.76
N CYS A 192 -12.92 -14.06 -9.94
CA CYS A 192 -12.54 -14.70 -11.20
C CYS A 192 -11.06 -15.13 -11.26
N VAL A 193 -10.18 -14.47 -10.50
CA VAL A 193 -8.74 -14.75 -10.41
C VAL A 193 -8.30 -15.13 -8.99
N LEU A 194 -9.18 -15.75 -8.21
CA LEU A 194 -9.02 -16.02 -6.78
C LEU A 194 -7.66 -16.64 -6.40
N TYR A 195 -7.18 -17.58 -7.20
CA TYR A 195 -5.95 -18.35 -6.92
C TYR A 195 -4.78 -17.96 -7.82
N ASN A 196 -4.83 -16.82 -8.50
CA ASN A 196 -3.72 -16.37 -9.35
C ASN A 196 -2.52 -15.86 -8.55
N SER A 197 -2.74 -15.44 -7.30
CA SER A 197 -1.68 -15.08 -6.36
C SER A 197 -2.05 -15.61 -4.99
N VAL A 198 -1.29 -16.57 -4.48
CA VAL A 198 -1.57 -17.25 -3.20
C VAL A 198 -0.34 -17.21 -2.31
N PHE A 199 -0.52 -16.79 -1.05
CA PHE A 199 0.54 -16.83 -0.04
C PHE A 199 -0.03 -17.19 1.35
N PRO A 200 0.57 -18.14 2.05
CA PRO A 200 1.53 -19.13 1.54
C PRO A 200 0.82 -20.14 0.60
N ALA A 201 1.53 -20.63 -0.43
CA ALA A 201 0.97 -21.46 -1.49
C ALA A 201 0.16 -22.67 -0.98
N GLU A 202 0.65 -23.34 0.07
CA GLU A 202 0.01 -24.51 0.66
C GLU A 202 -0.91 -24.18 1.86
N GLY A 203 -1.07 -22.89 2.20
CA GLY A 203 -1.84 -22.42 3.34
C GLY A 203 -1.13 -22.59 4.69
N LEU A 204 -1.48 -21.74 5.65
CA LEU A 204 -0.85 -21.69 6.98
C LEU A 204 -0.99 -23.02 7.76
N ALA A 205 -2.05 -23.80 7.52
CA ALA A 205 -2.27 -25.05 8.22
C ALA A 205 -1.17 -26.10 7.98
N LYS A 206 -0.40 -25.97 6.90
CA LYS A 206 0.74 -26.86 6.60
C LYS A 206 2.06 -26.38 7.17
N LEU A 207 2.10 -25.20 7.77
CA LEU A 207 3.30 -24.68 8.41
C LEU A 207 3.77 -25.64 9.50
N GLY A 208 5.03 -26.06 9.45
CA GLY A 208 5.61 -27.02 10.41
C GLY A 208 5.21 -28.49 10.20
N THR A 209 4.45 -28.82 9.16
CA THR A 209 4.15 -30.21 8.80
C THR A 209 5.41 -30.89 8.25
N LYS A 210 5.71 -32.11 8.69
CA LYS A 210 6.87 -32.85 8.20
C LYS A 210 6.75 -33.11 6.69
N GLY A 211 7.84 -32.84 5.96
CA GLY A 211 7.93 -33.08 4.52
C GLY A 211 7.54 -31.90 3.64
N VAL A 212 7.10 -30.80 4.21
CA VAL A 212 6.87 -29.55 3.47
C VAL A 212 8.21 -28.83 3.29
N ALA A 213 8.60 -28.60 2.05
CA ALA A 213 9.83 -27.89 1.74
C ALA A 213 9.70 -26.38 2.01
N PRO A 214 10.80 -25.68 2.36
CA PRO A 214 10.74 -24.23 2.59
C PRO A 214 10.13 -23.43 1.42
N GLY A 215 10.35 -23.83 0.17
CA GLY A 215 9.77 -23.18 -1.01
C GLY A 215 8.27 -23.35 -1.17
N GLU A 216 7.63 -24.29 -0.46
CA GLU A 216 6.18 -24.48 -0.48
C GLU A 216 5.43 -23.40 0.33
N PHE A 217 6.16 -22.56 1.07
CA PHE A 217 5.65 -21.37 1.74
C PHE A 217 5.87 -20.08 0.95
N ASN A 218 6.33 -20.18 -0.29
CA ASN A 218 6.48 -19.02 -1.15
C ASN A 218 5.13 -18.56 -1.70
N VAL A 219 5.14 -17.36 -2.28
CA VAL A 219 4.04 -16.86 -3.11
C VAL A 219 3.99 -17.71 -4.38
N GLU A 220 2.84 -18.30 -4.64
CA GLU A 220 2.53 -18.88 -5.95
C GLU A 220 1.83 -17.83 -6.80
N PHE A 221 2.28 -17.66 -8.03
CA PHE A 221 1.71 -16.70 -8.97
C PHE A 221 1.49 -17.32 -10.33
N THR A 222 0.25 -17.32 -10.78
CA THR A 222 -0.15 -17.70 -12.14
C THR A 222 -0.48 -16.45 -12.93
N PRO A 223 0.21 -16.16 -14.05
CA PRO A 223 -0.12 -15.02 -14.90
C PRO A 223 -1.56 -15.02 -15.36
N PHE A 224 -2.16 -13.83 -15.44
CA PHE A 224 -3.52 -13.61 -15.93
C PHE A 224 -3.57 -12.33 -16.76
N ASP A 225 -4.67 -12.11 -17.46
CA ASP A 225 -4.91 -10.88 -18.19
C ASP A 225 -5.22 -9.74 -17.20
N ASP A 226 -4.27 -8.84 -16.99
CA ASP A 226 -4.38 -7.73 -16.04
C ASP A 226 -5.28 -6.59 -16.54
N SER A 227 -5.81 -6.66 -17.76
CA SER A 227 -6.82 -5.72 -18.26
C SER A 227 -8.07 -5.70 -17.39
N ILE A 228 -8.42 -6.83 -16.74
CA ILE A 228 -9.52 -6.91 -15.78
C ILE A 228 -9.33 -5.96 -14.58
N CYS A 229 -8.08 -5.70 -14.17
CA CYS A 229 -7.80 -4.74 -13.12
C CYS A 229 -8.10 -3.30 -13.58
N VAL A 230 -7.78 -2.98 -14.84
CA VAL A 230 -8.08 -1.68 -15.43
C VAL A 230 -9.60 -1.48 -15.56
N GLU A 231 -10.33 -2.51 -15.99
CA GLU A 231 -11.79 -2.46 -16.11
C GLU A 231 -12.45 -2.25 -14.74
N ALA A 232 -12.04 -3.00 -13.73
CA ALA A 232 -12.52 -2.85 -12.37
C ALA A 232 -12.20 -1.47 -11.77
N ALA A 233 -11.02 -0.91 -12.07
CA ALA A 233 -10.66 0.45 -11.69
C ALA A 233 -11.61 1.47 -12.28
N VAL A 234 -11.83 1.38 -13.59
CA VAL A 234 -12.67 2.33 -14.34
C VAL A 234 -14.11 2.29 -13.83
N GLU A 235 -14.66 1.10 -13.57
CA GLU A 235 -16.01 0.93 -13.03
C GLU A 235 -16.11 1.54 -11.62
N SER A 236 -15.21 1.15 -10.71
CA SER A 236 -15.23 1.62 -9.32
C SER A 236 -15.05 3.15 -9.24
N ILE A 237 -14.10 3.72 -9.98
CA ILE A 237 -13.82 5.16 -9.94
C ILE A 237 -14.99 5.96 -10.54
N LYS A 238 -15.56 5.52 -11.66
CA LYS A 238 -16.72 6.20 -12.26
C LYS A 238 -17.95 6.15 -11.36
N THR A 239 -18.18 5.02 -10.70
CA THR A 239 -19.25 4.90 -9.72
C THR A 239 -19.01 5.83 -8.54
N LEU A 240 -17.78 5.86 -7.99
CA LEU A 240 -17.41 6.76 -6.91
C LEU A 240 -17.62 8.23 -7.27
N PHE A 241 -17.24 8.66 -8.48
CA PHE A 241 -17.46 10.03 -8.96
C PHE A 241 -18.95 10.36 -9.08
N ALA A 242 -19.75 9.42 -9.61
CA ALA A 242 -21.20 9.62 -9.75
C ALA A 242 -21.89 9.74 -8.39
N ASP A 243 -21.54 8.88 -7.43
CA ASP A 243 -22.18 8.84 -6.12
C ASP A 243 -21.75 10.02 -5.24
N SER A 244 -20.49 10.42 -5.29
CA SER A 244 -19.94 11.55 -4.51
C SER A 244 -20.14 12.91 -5.17
N GLY A 245 -20.53 12.97 -6.44
CA GLY A 245 -20.63 14.22 -7.20
C GLY A 245 -19.29 14.90 -7.49
N ILE A 246 -18.18 14.16 -7.41
CA ILE A 246 -16.84 14.67 -7.69
C ILE A 246 -16.58 14.69 -9.19
N ALA A 247 -16.19 15.84 -9.72
CA ALA A 247 -15.78 15.99 -11.09
C ALA A 247 -14.33 15.49 -11.29
N PRO A 248 -14.05 14.65 -12.31
CA PRO A 248 -12.70 14.09 -12.54
C PRO A 248 -11.60 15.15 -12.60
N GLU A 249 -11.87 16.28 -13.24
CA GLU A 249 -10.94 17.40 -13.38
C GLU A 249 -10.60 18.12 -12.07
N SER A 250 -11.35 17.86 -11.00
CA SER A 250 -11.07 18.41 -9.67
C SER A 250 -10.00 17.62 -8.92
N ILE A 251 -9.63 16.43 -9.38
CA ILE A 251 -8.58 15.60 -8.79
C ILE A 251 -7.22 16.24 -9.07
N LYS A 252 -6.41 16.42 -8.01
CA LYS A 252 -5.08 17.02 -8.10
C LYS A 252 -3.94 16.00 -7.95
N ALA A 253 -4.23 14.85 -7.36
CA ALA A 253 -3.34 13.70 -7.38
C ALA A 253 -4.14 12.40 -7.46
N ALA A 254 -3.71 11.49 -8.32
CA ALA A 254 -4.22 10.12 -8.40
C ALA A 254 -3.13 9.15 -7.91
N CYS A 255 -3.33 8.62 -6.70
CA CYS A 255 -2.40 7.73 -6.00
C CYS A 255 -2.90 6.29 -6.16
N PHE A 256 -2.51 5.65 -7.26
CA PHE A 256 -2.97 4.31 -7.60
C PHE A 256 -1.99 3.23 -7.16
N SER A 257 -2.42 1.98 -7.19
CA SER A 257 -1.55 0.81 -7.06
C SER A 257 -0.41 0.88 -8.08
N GLN A 258 0.83 0.75 -7.63
CA GLN A 258 2.04 1.02 -8.44
C GLN A 258 2.55 -0.21 -9.22
N LEU A 259 1.63 -1.14 -9.54
CA LEU A 259 1.99 -2.39 -10.21
C LEU A 259 2.50 -2.16 -11.64
N SER A 260 1.86 -1.27 -12.42
CA SER A 260 2.18 -1.05 -13.83
C SER A 260 1.89 0.41 -14.22
N LEU A 261 2.87 1.10 -14.78
CA LEU A 261 2.70 2.47 -15.28
C LEU A 261 1.66 2.56 -16.42
N PRO A 262 1.66 1.68 -17.44
CA PRO A 262 0.63 1.71 -18.48
C PRO A 262 -0.79 1.57 -17.93
N ASN A 263 -1.00 0.71 -16.92
CA ASN A 263 -2.33 0.54 -16.31
C ASN A 263 -2.77 1.81 -15.57
N ILE A 264 -1.86 2.45 -14.84
CA ILE A 264 -2.12 3.74 -14.17
C ILE A 264 -2.58 4.80 -15.18
N LEU A 265 -1.84 4.95 -16.29
CA LEU A 265 -2.15 5.93 -17.32
C LEU A 265 -3.46 5.59 -18.06
N SER A 266 -3.69 4.31 -18.36
CA SER A 266 -4.93 3.84 -18.98
C SER A 266 -6.16 4.09 -18.11
N VAL A 267 -6.04 3.84 -16.79
CA VAL A 267 -7.12 4.14 -15.84
C VAL A 267 -7.40 5.64 -15.82
N ALA A 268 -6.38 6.49 -15.66
CA ALA A 268 -6.53 7.93 -15.60
C ALA A 268 -7.27 8.46 -16.85
N GLU A 269 -6.85 8.06 -18.05
CA GLU A 269 -7.47 8.43 -19.32
C GLU A 269 -8.95 8.01 -19.36
N LYS A 270 -9.25 6.74 -19.05
CA LYS A 270 -10.60 6.16 -19.16
C LYS A 270 -11.60 6.75 -18.16
N VAL A 271 -11.11 7.27 -17.02
CA VAL A 271 -11.97 7.92 -16.02
C VAL A 271 -12.02 9.44 -16.15
N GLY A 272 -11.31 10.01 -17.13
CA GLY A 272 -11.35 11.44 -17.45
C GLY A 272 -10.46 12.30 -16.55
N ILE A 273 -9.44 11.72 -15.91
CA ILE A 273 -8.43 12.43 -15.11
C ILE A 273 -7.25 12.76 -16.04
N ASP A 274 -6.70 13.96 -15.91
CA ASP A 274 -5.45 14.30 -16.59
C ASP A 274 -4.32 13.37 -16.11
N SER A 275 -3.66 12.71 -17.05
CA SER A 275 -2.56 11.79 -16.73
C SER A 275 -1.39 12.45 -15.98
N SER A 276 -1.24 13.77 -16.09
CA SER A 276 -0.20 14.52 -15.39
C SER A 276 -0.39 14.56 -13.85
N VAL A 277 -1.61 14.31 -13.37
CA VAL A 277 -1.87 14.21 -11.92
C VAL A 277 -1.75 12.77 -11.38
N ALA A 278 -1.54 11.78 -12.25
CA ALA A 278 -1.27 10.42 -11.85
C ALA A 278 0.16 10.29 -11.30
N VAL A 279 0.28 10.00 -10.01
CA VAL A 279 1.57 9.96 -9.33
C VAL A 279 2.19 8.57 -9.50
N TYR A 280 3.37 8.51 -10.14
CA TYR A 280 4.12 7.28 -10.30
C TYR A 280 5.40 7.29 -9.45
N VAL A 281 5.61 6.22 -8.69
CA VAL A 281 6.79 6.00 -7.83
C VAL A 281 7.39 4.60 -8.05
N GLY A 282 6.77 3.81 -8.91
CA GLY A 282 7.22 2.46 -9.20
C GLY A 282 8.54 2.40 -9.98
N ASP A 283 8.95 3.49 -10.60
CA ASP A 283 10.26 3.67 -11.22
C ASP A 283 11.39 3.63 -10.19
N GLU A 284 11.16 4.21 -9.04
CA GLU A 284 12.14 4.32 -7.95
C GLU A 284 12.03 3.20 -6.91
N PHE A 285 10.80 2.90 -6.46
CA PHE A 285 10.55 2.00 -5.33
C PHE A 285 10.22 0.57 -5.73
N GLY A 286 9.94 0.31 -7.03
CA GLY A 286 9.28 -0.91 -7.42
C GLY A 286 7.82 -0.94 -6.96
N TYR A 287 7.23 -2.13 -6.85
CA TYR A 287 5.90 -2.28 -6.29
C TYR A 287 6.00 -2.65 -4.80
N THR A 288 5.61 -1.77 -3.93
CA THR A 288 5.70 -1.95 -2.47
C THR A 288 4.39 -2.43 -1.85
N SER A 289 3.53 -3.07 -2.67
CA SER A 289 2.27 -3.66 -2.25
C SER A 289 1.34 -2.67 -1.52
N THR A 290 0.99 -2.93 -0.26
CA THR A 290 0.00 -2.17 0.50
C THR A 290 0.37 -0.70 0.72
N SER A 291 1.67 -0.38 0.82
CA SER A 291 2.16 0.99 1.06
C SER A 291 2.22 1.85 -0.20
N SER A 292 2.20 1.24 -1.40
CA SER A 292 2.50 1.93 -2.66
C SER A 292 1.65 3.17 -2.96
N PRO A 293 0.32 3.23 -2.69
CA PRO A 293 -0.46 4.43 -2.94
C PRO A 293 -0.12 5.57 -1.98
N PHE A 294 0.31 5.22 -0.76
CA PHE A 294 0.72 6.22 0.23
C PHE A 294 2.13 6.75 -0.01
N ILE A 295 3.03 5.94 -0.60
CA ILE A 295 4.31 6.45 -1.10
C ILE A 295 4.07 7.44 -2.26
N ALA A 296 3.11 7.15 -3.14
CA ALA A 296 2.69 8.11 -4.16
C ALA A 296 2.11 9.40 -3.55
N LEU A 297 1.26 9.29 -2.51
CA LEU A 297 0.77 10.46 -1.78
C LEU A 297 1.92 11.25 -1.14
N HIS A 298 2.87 10.58 -0.49
CA HIS A 298 4.05 11.24 0.09
C HIS A 298 4.83 12.03 -0.98
N LYS A 299 5.03 11.45 -2.17
CA LYS A 299 5.67 12.15 -3.30
C LYS A 299 4.86 13.39 -3.71
N ALA A 300 3.54 13.27 -3.88
CA ALA A 300 2.69 14.40 -4.25
C ALA A 300 2.75 15.55 -3.22
N VAL A 301 2.76 15.23 -1.93
CA VAL A 301 2.90 16.22 -0.84
C VAL A 301 4.29 16.84 -0.84
N SER A 302 5.35 16.04 -0.86
CA SER A 302 6.73 16.50 -0.73
C SER A 302 7.21 17.33 -1.93
N THR A 303 6.65 17.09 -3.10
CA THR A 303 6.95 17.88 -4.32
C THR A 303 6.07 19.12 -4.46
N GLY A 304 5.07 19.32 -3.58
CA GLY A 304 4.12 20.43 -3.68
C GLY A 304 3.13 20.27 -4.85
N GLN A 305 2.92 19.04 -5.33
CA GLN A 305 1.89 18.77 -6.35
C GLN A 305 0.48 19.01 -5.80
N ILE A 306 0.29 18.76 -4.50
CA ILE A 306 -0.96 19.02 -3.79
C ILE A 306 -0.74 19.87 -2.55
N GLU A 307 -1.76 20.63 -2.19
CA GLU A 307 -1.85 21.43 -0.97
C GLU A 307 -3.13 21.11 -0.18
N ARG A 308 -3.26 21.67 1.02
CA ARG A 308 -4.46 21.46 1.85
C ARG A 308 -5.71 21.98 1.15
N GLY A 309 -6.76 21.14 1.12
CA GLY A 309 -8.01 21.37 0.39
C GLY A 309 -8.09 20.71 -0.98
N ASP A 310 -6.97 20.21 -1.50
CA ASP A 310 -6.98 19.50 -2.79
C ASP A 310 -7.61 18.11 -2.68
N LYS A 311 -8.26 17.69 -3.77
CA LYS A 311 -8.85 16.37 -3.86
C LYS A 311 -7.84 15.35 -4.36
N VAL A 312 -7.72 14.25 -3.63
CA VAL A 312 -6.86 13.12 -3.94
C VAL A 312 -7.72 11.88 -4.16
N LEU A 313 -7.45 11.17 -5.24
CA LEU A 313 -8.06 9.88 -5.54
C LEU A 313 -7.07 8.75 -5.27
N PHE A 314 -7.47 7.78 -4.45
CA PHE A 314 -6.78 6.50 -4.34
C PHE A 314 -7.54 5.43 -5.10
N TRP A 315 -6.81 4.53 -5.74
CA TRP A 315 -7.35 3.28 -6.23
C TRP A 315 -6.30 2.18 -6.05
N THR A 316 -6.72 1.08 -5.46
CA THR A 316 -5.84 -0.07 -5.25
C THR A 316 -6.55 -1.38 -5.56
N VAL A 317 -5.78 -2.36 -6.02
CA VAL A 317 -6.25 -3.72 -6.31
C VAL A 317 -5.36 -4.73 -5.61
N GLY A 318 -5.97 -5.75 -5.05
CA GLY A 318 -5.31 -6.86 -4.37
C GLY A 318 -5.67 -8.21 -4.97
N GLY A 319 -4.85 -9.20 -4.69
CA GLY A 319 -5.06 -10.56 -5.18
C GLY A 319 -6.45 -11.12 -4.84
N GLY A 320 -7.02 -11.88 -5.75
CA GLY A 320 -8.29 -12.56 -5.52
C GLY A 320 -9.42 -12.32 -6.51
N MET A 321 -9.84 -11.18 -6.84
CA MET A 321 -9.44 -9.79 -6.83
C MET A 321 -10.40 -8.98 -5.96
N GLN A 322 -9.86 -8.07 -5.20
CA GLN A 322 -10.63 -7.02 -4.55
C GLN A 322 -10.01 -5.67 -4.87
N ASN A 323 -10.82 -4.65 -5.15
CA ASN A 323 -10.34 -3.29 -5.32
C ASN A 323 -11.11 -2.30 -4.44
N ILE A 324 -10.48 -1.17 -4.20
CA ILE A 324 -11.07 -0.03 -3.49
C ILE A 324 -10.69 1.26 -4.21
N ALA A 325 -11.68 2.13 -4.41
CA ALA A 325 -11.48 3.52 -4.78
C ALA A 325 -11.90 4.42 -3.61
N VAL A 326 -11.07 5.41 -3.29
CA VAL A 326 -11.32 6.37 -2.20
C VAL A 326 -11.03 7.77 -2.68
N VAL A 327 -11.91 8.71 -2.41
CA VAL A 327 -11.67 10.13 -2.64
C VAL A 327 -11.63 10.87 -1.30
N ILE A 328 -10.63 11.72 -1.15
CA ILE A 328 -10.43 12.56 0.03
C ILE A 328 -10.23 14.01 -0.36
N GLU A 329 -10.42 14.91 0.60
CA GLU A 329 -9.83 16.24 0.63
C GLU A 329 -8.62 16.20 1.55
N TYR A 330 -7.45 16.59 1.01
CA TYR A 330 -6.17 16.51 1.72
C TYR A 330 -5.96 17.58 2.79
#